data_301d724f2c5260111eeaa777c68b3655
#
_entry.id   301d724f2c5260111eeaa777c68b3655
#
_cell.length_a   1.000
_cell.length_b   1.000
_cell.length_c   1.000
_cell.angle_alpha   90.00
_cell.angle_beta   90.00
_cell.angle_gamma   90.00
#
_symmetry.space_group_name_H-M   'P 1'
#
loop_
_entity.id
_entity.type
_entity.pdbx_description
1 polymer ?
#
loop_
_entity_poly.entity_id
_entity_poly.type
_entity_poly.pdbx_seq_one_letter_code
_entity_poly.pdbx_strand_id
1 'polypeptide(L)'
;MDFDSNGVVLSIVSAWKDLYDKGYAPNVGVGGDAGLTDFSAGKAAITLGSTASLKQILNDVNGSFEVGTAYFPGIKDTDQGGVSIGGASLWAIQNQDDVKAQATWKFVEYLVSAESQAYWATQTGYFPVTNDAYNEDVFKQNIEQYPQFQTAIDQLNDTKGEYAGALLSVFPEARQTVQTEIENTLNDKETPEEAVQKMADTINASIEDYNLLNE
;
A
#
# COMPACT_ATOMS: atom_id res chain seq x y z
N MET A 1 16.72 10.43 -12.13
CA MET A 1 16.43 9.19 -11.40
C MET A 1 16.50 8.02 -12.40
N ASP A 2 17.03 6.91 -11.98
CA ASP A 2 17.03 5.69 -12.78
C ASP A 2 15.75 4.91 -12.50
N PHE A 3 14.75 5.09 -13.37
CA PHE A 3 13.38 4.62 -13.11
C PHE A 3 13.19 3.12 -13.42
N ASP A 4 13.82 2.59 -14.45
CA ASP A 4 13.61 1.20 -14.89
C ASP A 4 14.89 0.55 -15.46
N SER A 5 16.08 0.83 -14.92
CA SER A 5 17.33 0.24 -15.41
C SER A 5 17.37 -1.29 -15.32
N ASN A 6 16.60 -1.87 -14.43
CA ASN A 6 16.49 -3.31 -14.23
C ASN A 6 15.35 -3.98 -15.02
N GLY A 7 14.53 -3.21 -15.74
CA GLY A 7 13.40 -3.69 -16.53
C GLY A 7 12.19 -4.20 -15.72
N VAL A 8 12.14 -3.93 -14.42
CA VAL A 8 11.06 -4.41 -13.55
C VAL A 8 9.74 -3.71 -13.84
N VAL A 9 9.76 -2.38 -14.02
CA VAL A 9 8.55 -1.60 -14.32
C VAL A 9 7.96 -2.04 -15.65
N LEU A 10 8.79 -2.17 -16.69
CA LEU A 10 8.35 -2.68 -17.99
C LEU A 10 7.74 -4.09 -17.88
N SER A 11 8.36 -4.96 -17.10
CA SER A 11 7.84 -6.32 -16.88
C SER A 11 6.46 -6.28 -16.21
N ILE A 12 6.25 -5.40 -15.23
CA ILE A 12 4.96 -5.25 -14.53
C ILE A 12 3.89 -4.71 -15.50
N VAL A 13 4.19 -3.61 -16.21
CA VAL A 13 3.22 -2.98 -17.14
C VAL A 13 2.83 -3.94 -18.26
N SER A 14 3.82 -4.65 -18.84
CA SER A 14 3.58 -5.64 -19.89
C SER A 14 2.74 -6.82 -19.41
N ALA A 15 3.03 -7.34 -18.22
CA ALA A 15 2.25 -8.43 -17.64
C ALA A 15 0.81 -8.00 -17.31
N TRP A 16 0.62 -6.78 -16.83
CA TRP A 16 -0.73 -6.24 -16.57
C TRP A 16 -1.52 -6.07 -17.86
N LYS A 17 -0.89 -5.50 -18.90
CA LYS A 17 -1.51 -5.39 -20.25
C LYS A 17 -1.90 -6.77 -20.80
N ASP A 18 -1.03 -7.78 -20.69
CA ASP A 18 -1.32 -9.14 -21.11
C ASP A 18 -2.51 -9.76 -20.35
N LEU A 19 -2.59 -9.57 -19.04
CA LEU A 19 -3.72 -10.03 -18.23
C LEU A 19 -5.03 -9.34 -18.63
N TYR A 20 -4.96 -8.03 -18.90
CA TYR A 20 -6.10 -7.25 -19.37
C TYR A 20 -6.59 -7.72 -20.75
N ASP A 21 -5.68 -7.87 -21.71
CA ASP A 21 -6.01 -8.31 -23.08
C ASP A 21 -6.61 -9.73 -23.14
N LYS A 22 -6.21 -10.58 -22.21
CA LYS A 22 -6.77 -11.93 -22.03
C LYS A 22 -8.11 -11.94 -21.28
N GLY A 23 -8.55 -10.81 -20.78
CA GLY A 23 -9.78 -10.70 -19.98
C GLY A 23 -9.68 -11.28 -18.58
N TYR A 24 -8.46 -11.47 -18.05
CA TYR A 24 -8.23 -11.96 -16.67
C TYR A 24 -8.20 -10.85 -15.64
N ALA A 25 -7.85 -9.63 -16.04
CA ALA A 25 -7.86 -8.46 -15.18
C ALA A 25 -8.75 -7.37 -15.81
N PRO A 26 -9.81 -6.91 -15.15
CA PRO A 26 -10.60 -5.79 -15.64
C PRO A 26 -9.84 -4.46 -15.45
N ASN A 27 -10.08 -3.47 -16.33
CA ASN A 27 -9.74 -2.10 -16.05
C ASN A 27 -10.87 -1.48 -15.18
N VAL A 28 -10.60 -1.28 -13.91
CA VAL A 28 -11.55 -0.68 -12.96
C VAL A 28 -11.30 0.82 -12.78
N GLY A 29 -10.42 1.40 -13.57
CA GLY A 29 -10.03 2.80 -13.50
C GLY A 29 -9.06 3.10 -12.36
N VAL A 30 -8.83 4.40 -12.13
CA VAL A 30 -7.95 4.92 -11.09
C VAL A 30 -8.71 5.03 -9.77
N GLY A 31 -8.18 4.37 -8.73
CA GLY A 31 -8.76 4.40 -7.38
C GLY A 31 -8.86 3.00 -6.78
N GLY A 32 -8.49 2.86 -5.49
CA GLY A 32 -8.29 1.56 -4.85
C GLY A 32 -9.54 0.74 -4.56
N ASP A 33 -10.73 1.33 -4.58
CA ASP A 33 -11.91 0.69 -3.97
C ASP A 33 -12.69 -0.23 -4.91
N ALA A 34 -12.61 0.00 -6.23
CA ALA A 34 -13.37 -0.79 -7.19
C ALA A 34 -12.88 -2.26 -7.26
N GLY A 35 -11.57 -2.49 -7.20
CA GLY A 35 -11.01 -3.84 -7.16
C GLY A 35 -11.38 -4.61 -5.90
N LEU A 36 -11.41 -3.95 -4.75
CA LEU A 36 -11.85 -4.53 -3.48
C LEU A 36 -13.34 -4.85 -3.50
N THR A 37 -14.14 -3.98 -4.10
CA THR A 37 -15.59 -4.20 -4.27
C THR A 37 -15.88 -5.40 -5.16
N ASP A 38 -15.18 -5.53 -6.27
CA ASP A 38 -15.35 -6.68 -7.19
C ASP A 38 -14.89 -7.99 -6.56
N PHE A 39 -13.80 -7.97 -5.78
CA PHE A 39 -13.38 -9.14 -5.01
C PHE A 39 -14.43 -9.53 -3.98
N SER A 40 -14.87 -8.59 -3.13
CA SER A 40 -15.87 -8.87 -2.08
C SER A 40 -17.22 -9.35 -2.65
N ALA A 41 -17.54 -8.93 -3.87
CA ALA A 41 -18.70 -9.40 -4.61
C ALA A 41 -18.50 -10.76 -5.31
N GLY A 42 -17.34 -11.39 -5.18
CA GLY A 42 -17.00 -12.67 -5.82
C GLY A 42 -16.80 -12.60 -7.34
N LYS A 43 -16.61 -11.41 -7.91
CA LYS A 43 -16.35 -11.22 -9.34
C LYS A 43 -14.87 -11.42 -9.70
N ALA A 44 -13.96 -11.20 -8.76
CA ALA A 44 -12.54 -11.43 -8.91
C ALA A 44 -12.07 -12.47 -7.89
N ALA A 45 -11.23 -13.40 -8.32
CA ALA A 45 -10.67 -14.43 -7.44
C ALA A 45 -9.48 -13.91 -6.62
N ILE A 46 -8.80 -12.86 -7.09
CA ILE A 46 -7.63 -12.27 -6.46
C ILE A 46 -7.77 -10.74 -6.49
N THR A 47 -7.42 -10.08 -5.41
CA THR A 47 -7.22 -8.64 -5.37
C THR A 47 -5.89 -8.31 -4.71
N LEU A 48 -5.26 -7.22 -5.15
CA LEU A 48 -4.07 -6.65 -4.54
C LEU A 48 -4.49 -5.38 -3.80
N GLY A 49 -4.07 -5.22 -2.56
CA GLY A 49 -4.47 -4.06 -1.78
C GLY A 49 -3.69 -3.88 -0.50
N SER A 50 -3.98 -2.80 0.18
CA SER A 50 -3.44 -2.53 1.51
C SER A 50 -4.07 -3.46 2.54
N THR A 51 -3.26 -3.95 3.48
CA THR A 51 -3.74 -4.73 4.63
C THR A 51 -4.72 -3.95 5.52
N ALA A 52 -4.67 -2.62 5.47
CA ALA A 52 -5.64 -1.74 6.14
C ALA A 52 -7.10 -1.96 5.70
N SER A 53 -7.33 -2.56 4.53
CA SER A 53 -8.66 -2.90 4.03
C SER A 53 -9.14 -4.30 4.44
N LEU A 54 -8.30 -5.10 5.08
CA LEU A 54 -8.61 -6.52 5.34
C LEU A 54 -9.88 -6.71 6.18
N LYS A 55 -10.05 -5.92 7.23
CA LYS A 55 -11.25 -6.02 8.08
C LYS A 55 -12.52 -5.69 7.32
N GLN A 56 -12.46 -4.68 6.46
CA GLN A 56 -13.58 -4.32 5.60
C GLN A 56 -13.92 -5.46 4.62
N ILE A 57 -12.91 -6.03 3.95
CA ILE A 57 -13.09 -7.16 3.03
C ILE A 57 -13.78 -8.33 3.73
N LEU A 58 -13.32 -8.71 4.92
CA LEU A 58 -13.92 -9.81 5.69
C LEU A 58 -15.37 -9.52 6.05
N ASN A 59 -15.69 -8.27 6.41
CA ASN A 59 -17.05 -7.85 6.71
C ASN A 59 -17.93 -7.85 5.45
N ASP A 60 -17.43 -7.35 4.32
CA ASP A 60 -18.18 -7.25 3.06
C ASP A 60 -18.46 -8.64 2.46
N VAL A 61 -17.48 -9.54 2.53
CA VAL A 61 -17.66 -10.95 2.11
C VAL A 61 -18.68 -11.68 3.01
N ASN A 62 -18.71 -11.34 4.30
CA ASN A 62 -19.69 -11.84 5.28
C ASN A 62 -19.93 -13.35 5.21
N GLY A 63 -18.86 -14.13 5.04
CA GLY A 63 -18.92 -15.60 4.98
C GLY A 63 -19.46 -16.18 3.68
N SER A 64 -19.66 -15.38 2.63
CA SER A 64 -20.11 -15.87 1.31
C SER A 64 -19.08 -16.79 0.67
N PHE A 65 -17.81 -16.58 0.97
CA PHE A 65 -16.68 -17.45 0.60
C PHE A 65 -15.53 -17.27 1.61
N GLU A 66 -14.56 -18.17 1.55
CA GLU A 66 -13.37 -18.11 2.40
C GLU A 66 -12.33 -17.16 1.81
N VAL A 67 -11.88 -16.18 2.61
CA VAL A 67 -10.85 -15.21 2.22
C VAL A 67 -9.48 -15.69 2.70
N GLY A 68 -8.60 -15.96 1.77
CA GLY A 68 -7.18 -16.22 2.03
C GLY A 68 -6.32 -14.96 1.83
N THR A 69 -5.15 -14.93 2.44
CA THR A 69 -4.13 -13.90 2.23
C THR A 69 -2.80 -14.55 1.89
N ALA A 70 -1.99 -13.85 1.08
CA ALA A 70 -0.66 -14.28 0.70
C ALA A 70 0.28 -13.08 0.63
N TYR A 71 1.58 -13.33 0.64
CA TYR A 71 2.58 -12.30 0.40
C TYR A 71 2.36 -11.66 -0.97
N PHE A 72 2.65 -10.36 -1.06
CA PHE A 72 2.69 -9.68 -2.34
C PHE A 72 3.73 -10.40 -3.24
N PRO A 73 3.34 -10.87 -4.43
CA PRO A 73 4.20 -11.71 -5.25
C PRO A 73 5.38 -10.94 -5.82
N GLY A 74 6.54 -11.60 -5.93
CA GLY A 74 7.65 -11.16 -6.76
C GLY A 74 7.38 -11.45 -8.25
N ILE A 75 8.12 -10.80 -9.14
CA ILE A 75 8.02 -11.01 -10.59
C ILE A 75 8.70 -12.33 -10.99
N LYS A 76 9.74 -12.72 -10.27
CA LYS A 76 10.51 -13.95 -10.48
C LYS A 76 10.73 -14.65 -9.14
N ASP A 77 10.85 -15.96 -9.15
CA ASP A 77 11.13 -16.78 -7.96
C ASP A 77 12.45 -16.41 -7.24
N THR A 78 13.34 -15.72 -7.93
CA THR A 78 14.61 -15.25 -7.40
C THR A 78 14.58 -13.84 -6.85
N ASP A 79 13.46 -13.13 -6.98
CA ASP A 79 13.34 -11.75 -6.55
C ASP A 79 13.36 -11.69 -5.02
N GLN A 80 14.27 -10.91 -4.50
CA GLN A 80 14.32 -10.54 -3.09
C GLN A 80 13.63 -9.19 -2.94
N GLY A 81 12.32 -9.20 -3.06
CA GLY A 81 11.51 -8.02 -2.88
C GLY A 81 11.12 -7.81 -1.42
N GLY A 82 10.28 -6.81 -1.21
CA GLY A 82 9.69 -6.50 0.07
C GLY A 82 8.45 -5.65 -0.14
N VAL A 83 7.85 -5.23 0.96
CA VAL A 83 6.71 -4.33 0.97
C VAL A 83 7.05 -3.03 1.65
N SER A 84 6.57 -1.92 1.09
CA SER A 84 6.65 -0.63 1.75
C SER A 84 5.57 -0.53 2.80
N ILE A 85 5.94 -0.03 3.98
CA ILE A 85 4.96 0.31 4.99
C ILE A 85 4.20 1.58 4.57
N GLY A 86 2.88 1.53 4.64
CA GLY A 86 2.03 2.70 4.54
C GLY A 86 1.53 3.12 5.93
N GLY A 87 0.75 4.17 5.99
CA GLY A 87 0.12 4.60 7.24
C GLY A 87 -0.06 6.10 7.33
N ALA A 88 -0.24 6.56 8.57
CA ALA A 88 -0.39 7.96 8.90
C ALA A 88 0.48 8.30 10.12
N SER A 89 0.78 9.58 10.29
CA SER A 89 1.51 10.11 11.43
C SER A 89 0.65 11.06 12.21
N LEU A 90 0.84 11.09 13.54
CA LEU A 90 0.26 12.11 14.40
C LEU A 90 1.17 13.34 14.43
N TRP A 91 0.58 14.51 14.24
CA TRP A 91 1.28 15.79 14.25
C TRP A 91 0.71 16.68 15.35
N ALA A 92 1.55 17.04 16.32
CA ALA A 92 1.18 18.03 17.32
C ALA A 92 1.52 19.44 16.81
N ILE A 93 0.51 20.30 16.74
CA ILE A 93 0.71 21.72 16.40
C ILE A 93 1.26 22.41 17.64
N GLN A 94 2.33 23.19 17.46
CA GLN A 94 2.92 23.96 18.54
C GLN A 94 1.88 24.87 19.21
N ASN A 95 1.78 24.80 20.51
CA ASN A 95 0.90 25.65 21.31
C ASN A 95 1.73 26.37 22.39
N GLN A 96 1.43 27.64 22.61
CA GLN A 96 2.08 28.46 23.66
C GLN A 96 1.49 28.22 25.05
N ASP A 97 0.37 27.49 25.14
CA ASP A 97 -0.26 27.10 26.40
C ASP A 97 0.28 25.72 26.83
N ASP A 98 1.08 25.70 27.88
CA ASP A 98 1.73 24.48 28.39
C ASP A 98 0.72 23.41 28.80
N VAL A 99 -0.45 23.81 29.35
CA VAL A 99 -1.48 22.86 29.77
C VAL A 99 -2.09 22.14 28.54
N LYS A 100 -2.33 22.88 27.48
CA LYS A 100 -2.81 22.28 26.23
C LYS A 100 -1.75 21.40 25.58
N ALA A 101 -0.49 21.83 25.60
CA ALA A 101 0.63 21.03 25.09
C ALA A 101 0.76 19.70 25.84
N GLN A 102 0.68 19.73 27.18
CA GLN A 102 0.70 18.52 28.00
C GLN A 102 -0.52 17.63 27.76
N ALA A 103 -1.71 18.19 27.59
CA ALA A 103 -2.91 17.43 27.28
C ALA A 103 -2.81 16.76 25.90
N THR A 104 -2.28 17.46 24.90
CA THR A 104 -2.01 16.91 23.57
C THR A 104 -1.05 15.73 23.65
N TRP A 105 0.04 15.87 24.42
CA TRP A 105 0.99 14.78 24.61
C TRP A 105 0.36 13.56 25.28
N LYS A 106 -0.43 13.75 26.33
CA LYS A 106 -1.16 12.64 26.97
C LYS A 106 -2.12 11.93 26.03
N PHE A 107 -2.74 12.66 25.10
CA PHE A 107 -3.58 12.05 24.08
C PHE A 107 -2.76 11.21 23.09
N VAL A 108 -1.59 11.69 22.68
CA VAL A 108 -0.65 10.92 21.85
C VAL A 108 -0.20 9.65 22.57
N GLU A 109 0.20 9.76 23.84
CA GLU A 109 0.59 8.61 24.69
C GLU A 109 -0.54 7.56 24.76
N TYR A 110 -1.79 8.01 24.94
CA TYR A 110 -2.95 7.12 24.94
C TYR A 110 -3.13 6.40 23.58
N LEU A 111 -3.03 7.12 22.47
CA LEU A 111 -3.20 6.53 21.13
C LEU A 111 -2.11 5.51 20.76
N VAL A 112 -0.90 5.66 21.28
CA VAL A 112 0.21 4.72 21.06
C VAL A 112 0.36 3.68 22.18
N SER A 113 -0.55 3.65 23.15
CA SER A 113 -0.55 2.62 24.20
C SER A 113 -0.81 1.24 23.60
N ALA A 114 -0.33 0.19 24.26
CA ALA A 114 -0.52 -1.19 23.82
C ALA A 114 -2.01 -1.52 23.60
N GLU A 115 -2.86 -1.17 24.56
CA GLU A 115 -4.30 -1.39 24.49
C GLU A 115 -4.95 -0.69 23.27
N SER A 116 -4.66 0.62 23.09
CA SER A 116 -5.22 1.39 21.98
C SER A 116 -4.76 0.86 20.62
N GLN A 117 -3.48 0.50 20.51
CA GLN A 117 -2.90 -0.03 19.28
C GLN A 117 -3.42 -1.43 18.95
N ALA A 118 -3.56 -2.29 19.94
CA ALA A 118 -4.17 -3.60 19.76
C ALA A 118 -5.63 -3.49 19.30
N TYR A 119 -6.40 -2.64 19.96
CA TYR A 119 -7.79 -2.36 19.56
C TYR A 119 -7.87 -1.84 18.13
N TRP A 120 -7.07 -0.82 17.78
CA TRP A 120 -7.05 -0.23 16.44
C TRP A 120 -6.71 -1.27 15.36
N ALA A 121 -5.66 -2.06 15.60
CA ALA A 121 -5.23 -3.10 14.65
C ALA A 121 -6.34 -4.12 14.38
N THR A 122 -7.07 -4.56 15.41
CA THR A 122 -8.15 -5.54 15.27
C THR A 122 -9.38 -4.99 14.55
N GLN A 123 -9.59 -3.68 14.60
CA GLN A 123 -10.73 -3.03 13.93
C GLN A 123 -10.45 -2.63 12.48
N THR A 124 -9.20 -2.60 12.07
CA THR A 124 -8.80 -2.07 10.75
C THR A 124 -8.00 -3.06 9.92
N GLY A 125 -6.92 -3.58 10.45
CA GLY A 125 -5.88 -4.34 9.75
C GLY A 125 -4.55 -3.57 9.67
N TYR A 126 -4.49 -2.38 10.29
CA TYR A 126 -3.22 -1.68 10.48
C TYR A 126 -2.32 -2.42 11.46
N PHE A 127 -1.00 -2.26 11.31
CA PHE A 127 -0.03 -2.80 12.25
C PHE A 127 -0.01 -1.99 13.55
N PRO A 128 0.09 -2.63 14.71
CA PRO A 128 0.45 -1.94 15.93
C PRO A 128 1.83 -1.26 15.81
N VAL A 129 1.95 -0.04 16.31
CA VAL A 129 3.23 0.69 16.32
C VAL A 129 4.10 0.37 17.54
N THR A 130 3.59 -0.43 18.48
CA THR A 130 4.30 -0.88 19.69
C THR A 130 4.29 -2.40 19.78
N ASN A 131 5.44 -2.98 20.18
CA ASN A 131 5.55 -4.42 20.33
C ASN A 131 4.64 -5.00 21.43
N ASP A 132 4.36 -4.21 22.47
CA ASP A 132 3.52 -4.67 23.58
C ASP A 132 2.07 -4.92 23.14
N ALA A 133 1.59 -4.24 22.11
CA ALA A 133 0.25 -4.45 21.56
C ALA A 133 0.02 -5.87 21.03
N TYR A 134 1.05 -6.53 20.53
CA TYR A 134 0.97 -7.94 20.09
C TYR A 134 0.74 -8.92 21.25
N ASN A 135 1.00 -8.48 22.48
CA ASN A 135 0.79 -9.27 23.70
C ASN A 135 -0.61 -9.11 24.29
N GLU A 136 -1.38 -8.12 23.84
CA GLU A 136 -2.74 -7.87 24.32
C GLU A 136 -3.68 -9.02 23.92
N ASP A 137 -4.56 -9.40 24.85
CA ASP A 137 -5.49 -10.52 24.63
C ASP A 137 -6.42 -10.30 23.45
N VAL A 138 -6.89 -9.04 23.25
CA VAL A 138 -7.77 -8.69 22.12
C VAL A 138 -7.06 -8.92 20.78
N PHE A 139 -5.75 -8.64 20.69
CA PHE A 139 -4.97 -8.87 19.48
C PHE A 139 -4.78 -10.37 19.23
N LYS A 140 -4.39 -11.14 20.24
CA LYS A 140 -4.22 -12.58 20.14
C LYS A 140 -5.49 -13.29 19.70
N GLN A 141 -6.63 -12.95 20.33
CA GLN A 141 -7.93 -13.50 19.95
C GLN A 141 -8.32 -13.16 18.52
N ASN A 142 -7.99 -11.93 18.06
CA ASN A 142 -8.24 -11.55 16.66
C ASN A 142 -7.42 -12.38 15.68
N ILE A 143 -6.14 -12.64 15.96
CA ILE A 143 -5.31 -13.51 15.12
C ILE A 143 -5.81 -14.96 15.12
N GLU A 144 -6.25 -15.48 16.26
CA GLU A 144 -6.87 -16.81 16.32
C GLU A 144 -8.14 -16.91 15.49
N GLN A 145 -8.98 -15.88 15.50
CA GLN A 145 -10.23 -15.83 14.75
C GLN A 145 -10.02 -15.52 13.25
N TYR A 146 -9.04 -14.68 12.95
CA TYR A 146 -8.74 -14.17 11.62
C TYR A 146 -7.23 -14.28 11.32
N PRO A 147 -6.71 -15.48 11.05
CA PRO A 147 -5.28 -15.69 10.83
C PRO A 147 -4.72 -14.93 9.62
N GLN A 148 -5.59 -14.43 8.74
CA GLN A 148 -5.24 -13.59 7.60
C GLN A 148 -4.47 -12.33 8.00
N PHE A 149 -4.72 -11.78 9.21
CA PHE A 149 -3.99 -10.62 9.72
C PHE A 149 -2.51 -10.89 9.96
N GLN A 150 -2.14 -12.14 10.24
CA GLN A 150 -0.75 -12.52 10.50
C GLN A 150 0.12 -12.42 9.25
N THR A 151 -0.41 -12.74 8.07
CA THR A 151 0.34 -12.75 6.80
C THR A 151 1.05 -11.42 6.53
N ALA A 152 0.38 -10.32 6.78
CA ALA A 152 0.95 -8.98 6.53
C ALA A 152 2.06 -8.63 7.53
N ILE A 153 1.91 -9.04 8.78
CA ILE A 153 2.92 -8.86 9.83
C ILE A 153 4.17 -9.65 9.47
N ASP A 154 4.00 -10.90 9.06
CA ASP A 154 5.10 -11.78 8.67
C ASP A 154 5.84 -11.20 7.47
N GLN A 155 5.13 -10.79 6.41
CA GLN A 155 5.76 -10.20 5.22
C GLN A 155 6.53 -8.91 5.55
N LEU A 156 5.99 -8.06 6.43
CA LEU A 156 6.69 -6.85 6.85
C LEU A 156 7.97 -7.17 7.62
N ASN A 157 7.93 -8.17 8.51
CA ASN A 157 9.09 -8.61 9.28
C ASN A 157 10.16 -9.27 8.39
N ASP A 158 9.75 -9.98 7.34
CA ASP A 158 10.64 -10.61 6.36
C ASP A 158 11.22 -9.60 5.35
N THR A 159 10.62 -8.38 5.28
CA THR A 159 11.09 -7.33 4.36
C THR A 159 12.38 -6.69 4.89
N LYS A 160 13.41 -6.65 4.04
CA LYS A 160 14.65 -5.95 4.38
C LYS A 160 14.45 -4.43 4.32
N GLY A 161 15.11 -3.69 5.23
CA GLY A 161 15.00 -2.23 5.31
C GLY A 161 15.39 -1.47 4.04
N GLU A 162 16.17 -2.08 3.15
CA GLU A 162 16.54 -1.51 1.85
C GLU A 162 15.36 -1.35 0.87
N TYR A 163 14.23 -2.00 1.14
CA TYR A 163 13.01 -1.92 0.32
C TYR A 163 11.96 -0.94 0.87
N ALA A 164 12.38 0.03 1.66
CA ALA A 164 11.47 1.01 2.28
C ALA A 164 10.69 1.90 1.28
N GLY A 165 11.05 1.86 -0.01
CA GLY A 165 10.44 2.66 -1.06
C GLY A 165 11.18 3.97 -1.33
N ALA A 166 10.80 4.64 -2.40
CA ALA A 166 11.42 5.89 -2.81
C ALA A 166 10.88 7.08 -2.00
N LEU A 167 11.78 7.98 -1.58
CA LEU A 167 11.43 9.28 -1.02
C LEU A 167 11.64 10.34 -2.09
N LEU A 168 10.54 10.87 -2.62
CA LEU A 168 10.55 11.86 -3.69
C LEU A 168 9.71 13.07 -3.27
N SER A 169 10.27 14.29 -3.42
CA SER A 169 9.52 15.52 -3.18
C SER A 169 8.35 15.70 -4.16
N VAL A 170 8.46 15.11 -5.35
CA VAL A 170 7.46 15.12 -6.43
C VAL A 170 6.62 13.82 -6.45
N PHE A 171 6.47 13.16 -5.31
CA PHE A 171 5.77 11.87 -5.25
C PHE A 171 4.32 11.92 -5.74
N PRO A 172 3.51 12.95 -5.44
CA PRO A 172 2.14 13.06 -5.96
C PRO A 172 2.11 13.10 -7.50
N GLU A 173 2.98 13.88 -8.12
CA GLU A 173 3.13 14.01 -9.57
C GLU A 173 3.60 12.71 -10.21
N ALA A 174 4.61 12.07 -9.60
CA ALA A 174 5.12 10.78 -10.04
C ALA A 174 4.02 9.71 -10.03
N ARG A 175 3.24 9.67 -8.95
CA ARG A 175 2.10 8.74 -8.82
C ARG A 175 1.03 8.99 -9.88
N GLN A 176 0.67 10.26 -10.12
CA GLN A 176 -0.30 10.62 -11.14
C GLN A 176 0.19 10.23 -12.54
N THR A 177 1.47 10.45 -12.84
CA THR A 177 2.08 10.06 -14.11
C THR A 177 1.98 8.54 -14.32
N VAL A 178 2.41 7.74 -13.34
CA VAL A 178 2.34 6.28 -13.43
C VAL A 178 0.90 5.80 -13.66
N GLN A 179 -0.07 6.34 -12.94
CA GLN A 179 -1.48 6.00 -13.12
C GLN A 179 -1.99 6.33 -14.52
N THR A 180 -1.62 7.50 -15.04
CA THR A 180 -2.05 7.95 -16.37
C THR A 180 -1.49 7.08 -17.48
N GLU A 181 -0.18 6.76 -17.42
CA GLU A 181 0.45 5.97 -18.48
C GLU A 181 0.04 4.49 -18.44
N ILE A 182 -0.24 3.93 -17.25
CA ILE A 182 -0.87 2.61 -17.15
C ILE A 182 -2.26 2.63 -17.79
N GLU A 183 -3.09 3.61 -17.48
CA GLU A 183 -4.43 3.75 -18.06
C GLU A 183 -4.37 3.91 -19.59
N ASN A 184 -3.41 4.70 -20.10
CA ASN A 184 -3.18 4.85 -21.54
C ASN A 184 -2.79 3.53 -22.21
N THR A 185 -1.90 2.76 -21.57
CA THR A 185 -1.47 1.44 -22.03
C THR A 185 -2.64 0.45 -22.09
N LEU A 186 -3.45 0.38 -21.01
CA LEU A 186 -4.60 -0.52 -20.97
C LEU A 186 -5.66 -0.15 -22.03
N ASN A 187 -5.76 1.11 -22.41
CA ASN A 187 -6.69 1.60 -23.46
C ASN A 187 -6.07 1.64 -24.86
N ASP A 188 -4.97 0.94 -25.13
CA ASP A 188 -4.30 0.84 -26.45
C ASP A 188 -3.85 2.18 -27.04
N LYS A 189 -3.60 3.21 -26.21
CA LYS A 189 -3.10 4.51 -26.66
C LYS A 189 -1.60 4.54 -26.86
N GLU A 190 -0.88 3.61 -26.24
CA GLU A 190 0.56 3.47 -26.29
C GLU A 190 0.99 2.06 -25.90
N THR A 191 2.23 1.70 -26.23
CA THR A 191 2.81 0.41 -25.80
C THR A 191 3.34 0.49 -24.37
N PRO A 192 3.56 -0.65 -23.68
CA PRO A 192 4.22 -0.67 -22.38
C PRO A 192 5.58 0.02 -22.37
N GLU A 193 6.38 -0.13 -23.44
CA GLU A 193 7.68 0.50 -23.56
C GLU A 193 7.58 2.03 -23.65
N GLU A 194 6.62 2.53 -24.45
CA GLU A 194 6.36 3.97 -24.56
C GLU A 194 5.88 4.57 -23.24
N ALA A 195 5.01 3.85 -22.53
CA ALA A 195 4.50 4.25 -21.22
C ALA A 195 5.64 4.38 -20.19
N VAL A 196 6.49 3.37 -20.08
CA VAL A 196 7.62 3.38 -19.14
C VAL A 196 8.62 4.50 -19.47
N GLN A 197 8.90 4.74 -20.75
CA GLN A 197 9.76 5.86 -21.14
C GLN A 197 9.15 7.21 -20.77
N LYS A 198 7.84 7.41 -21.02
CA LYS A 198 7.15 8.65 -20.62
C LYS A 198 7.11 8.83 -19.10
N MET A 199 6.88 7.75 -18.33
CA MET A 199 6.96 7.79 -16.88
C MET A 199 8.33 8.30 -16.43
N ALA A 200 9.42 7.73 -16.97
CA ALA A 200 10.79 8.12 -16.66
C ALA A 200 11.06 9.59 -17.00
N ASP A 201 10.73 10.03 -18.21
CA ASP A 201 10.99 11.38 -18.69
C ASP A 201 10.21 12.41 -17.88
N THR A 202 8.93 12.19 -17.66
CA THR A 202 8.06 13.12 -16.93
C THR A 202 8.46 13.25 -15.46
N ILE A 203 8.74 12.13 -14.80
CA ILE A 203 9.13 12.13 -13.39
C ILE A 203 10.49 12.79 -13.20
N ASN A 204 11.46 12.52 -14.10
CA ASN A 204 12.77 13.16 -14.06
C ASN A 204 12.67 14.68 -14.30
N ALA A 205 11.85 15.14 -15.25
CA ALA A 205 11.61 16.56 -15.47
C ALA A 205 11.00 17.22 -14.21
N SER A 206 10.04 16.60 -13.56
CA SER A 206 9.44 17.11 -12.32
C SER A 206 10.48 17.22 -11.18
N ILE A 207 11.42 16.27 -11.08
CA ILE A 207 12.50 16.32 -10.10
C ILE A 207 13.47 17.47 -10.40
N GLU A 208 13.83 17.66 -11.67
CA GLU A 208 14.71 18.76 -12.10
C GLU A 208 14.07 20.11 -11.80
N ASP A 209 12.81 20.31 -12.16
CA ASP A 209 12.05 21.53 -11.87
C ASP A 209 11.97 21.81 -10.37
N TYR A 210 11.69 20.79 -9.55
CA TYR A 210 11.65 20.92 -8.09
C TYR A 210 13.02 21.37 -7.55
N ASN A 211 14.11 20.77 -8.00
CA ASN A 211 15.45 21.11 -7.54
C ASN A 211 15.81 22.56 -7.91
N LEU A 212 15.53 22.98 -9.16
CA LEU A 212 15.77 24.37 -9.60
C LEU A 212 15.01 25.42 -8.79
N LEU A 213 13.84 25.06 -8.25
CA LEU A 213 13.01 25.98 -7.45
C LEU A 213 13.40 26.00 -5.96
N ASN A 214 14.19 25.03 -5.49
CA ASN A 214 14.54 24.87 -4.08
C ASN A 214 16.06 24.92 -3.80
N GLU A 215 16.88 25.21 -4.82
CA GLU A 215 18.29 25.61 -4.68
C GLU A 215 18.40 27.11 -4.35
#